data_adf54cd76f121679a48b2a8e2ae40217
#
_entry.id   adf54cd76f121679a48b2a8e2ae40217
#
_cell.length_a   1.000
_cell.length_b   1.000
_cell.length_c   1.000
_cell.angle_alpha   90.00
_cell.angle_beta   90.00
_cell.angle_gamma   90.00
#
_symmetry.space_group_name_H-M   'P 1'
#
loop_
_entity.id
_entity.type
_entity.pdbx_description
1 polymer ?
#
loop_
_entity_poly.entity_id
_entity_poly.type
_entity_poly.pdbx_seq_one_letter_code
_entity_poly.pdbx_strand_id
1 'polypeptide(L)'
;MSKGPVHEGLGRAERLSEAGEYETALEELDRALGDHPSDAAVQTARGWALENIGSQRLPEAREAYLEALGLDPSALWAKEGLSNVLRRLGHVEEANLLCREVIEEGTRRFDVEEDLRELVGWCQLRLGLNDEAVNTLGVALRLDGRWTAVRFDLALALLCGGDRVRAVVEYQRGIHQTENGGIERLRGVVRVALDDLEEALGERPALAASREAMSIRGLLRSTLLASSKAG
;
A
#
# COMPACT_ATOMS: atom_id res chain seq x y z
N MET A 1 -25.09 13.82 10.06
CA MET A 1 -24.76 14.81 9.00
C MET A 1 -24.51 14.00 7.73
N SER A 2 -25.24 14.25 6.64
CA SER A 2 -25.01 13.57 5.35
C SER A 2 -23.62 13.96 4.87
N LYS A 3 -22.74 12.96 4.62
CA LYS A 3 -21.46 13.21 3.95
C LYS A 3 -21.80 13.74 2.56
N GLY A 4 -21.19 14.84 2.16
CA GLY A 4 -21.44 15.45 0.86
C GLY A 4 -21.07 14.52 -0.32
N PRO A 5 -21.53 14.81 -1.55
CA PRO A 5 -21.36 13.94 -2.72
C PRO A 5 -19.90 13.55 -3.02
N VAL A 6 -18.93 14.40 -2.71
CA VAL A 6 -17.48 14.10 -2.82
C VAL A 6 -17.07 12.94 -1.94
N HIS A 7 -17.49 12.95 -0.67
CA HIS A 7 -17.19 11.86 0.26
C HIS A 7 -17.86 10.55 -0.13
N GLU A 8 -19.00 10.59 -0.82
CA GLU A 8 -19.65 9.39 -1.35
C GLU A 8 -18.88 8.83 -2.55
N GLY A 9 -18.41 9.69 -3.44
CA GLY A 9 -17.56 9.31 -4.59
C GLY A 9 -16.23 8.72 -4.15
N LEU A 10 -15.53 9.39 -3.22
CA LEU A 10 -14.29 8.90 -2.64
C LEU A 10 -14.49 7.53 -1.97
N GLY A 11 -15.51 7.38 -1.13
CA GLY A 11 -15.77 6.10 -0.45
C GLY A 11 -16.21 4.97 -1.41
N ARG A 12 -16.77 5.26 -2.60
CA ARG A 12 -16.98 4.25 -3.64
C ARG A 12 -15.67 3.86 -4.30
N ALA A 13 -14.84 4.83 -4.65
CA ALA A 13 -13.54 4.59 -5.27
C ALA A 13 -12.61 3.79 -4.35
N GLU A 14 -12.61 4.06 -3.05
CA GLU A 14 -11.86 3.29 -2.05
C GLU A 14 -12.27 1.81 -2.05
N ARG A 15 -13.58 1.52 -2.04
CA ARG A 15 -14.07 0.13 -2.09
C ARG A 15 -13.72 -0.57 -3.40
N LEU A 16 -13.80 0.13 -4.54
CA LEU A 16 -13.40 -0.41 -5.84
C LEU A 16 -11.90 -0.71 -5.87
N SER A 17 -11.11 0.18 -5.32
CA SER A 17 -9.67 0.03 -5.20
C SER A 17 -9.29 -1.15 -4.29
N GLU A 18 -9.98 -1.34 -3.16
CA GLU A 18 -9.81 -2.53 -2.30
C GLU A 18 -10.18 -3.84 -3.03
N ALA A 19 -11.10 -3.79 -3.99
CA ALA A 19 -11.44 -4.92 -4.85
C ALA A 19 -10.44 -5.13 -6.00
N GLY A 20 -9.50 -4.19 -6.21
CA GLY A 20 -8.55 -4.21 -7.33
C GLY A 20 -9.13 -3.69 -8.65
N GLU A 21 -10.29 -3.02 -8.60
CA GLU A 21 -10.98 -2.43 -9.75
C GLU A 21 -10.51 -0.98 -9.98
N TYR A 22 -9.20 -0.81 -10.22
CA TYR A 22 -8.54 0.50 -10.22
C TYR A 22 -9.01 1.42 -11.35
N GLU A 23 -9.31 0.87 -12.53
CA GLU A 23 -9.84 1.66 -13.66
C GLU A 23 -11.21 2.23 -13.33
N THR A 24 -12.10 1.42 -12.74
CA THR A 24 -13.43 1.86 -12.32
C THR A 24 -13.35 2.87 -11.17
N ALA A 25 -12.42 2.65 -10.21
CA ALA A 25 -12.13 3.60 -9.14
C ALA A 25 -11.67 4.95 -9.70
N LEU A 26 -10.78 4.93 -10.72
CA LEU A 26 -10.30 6.15 -11.38
C LEU A 26 -11.43 6.95 -12.03
N GLU A 27 -12.38 6.27 -12.70
CA GLU A 27 -13.56 6.94 -13.30
C GLU A 27 -14.43 7.65 -12.24
N GLU A 28 -14.62 7.03 -11.06
CA GLU A 28 -15.34 7.65 -9.94
C GLU A 28 -14.59 8.85 -9.37
N LEU A 29 -13.26 8.77 -9.26
CA LEU A 29 -12.41 9.84 -8.76
C LEU A 29 -12.35 11.02 -9.74
N ASP A 30 -12.22 10.76 -11.05
CA ASP A 30 -12.24 11.80 -12.07
C ASP A 30 -13.59 12.54 -12.11
N ARG A 31 -14.70 11.84 -11.85
CA ARG A 31 -16.02 12.45 -11.71
C ARG A 31 -16.10 13.32 -10.44
N ALA A 32 -15.58 12.82 -9.31
CA ALA A 32 -15.55 13.59 -8.06
C ALA A 32 -14.72 14.87 -8.19
N LEU A 33 -13.60 14.82 -8.90
CA LEU A 33 -12.75 15.99 -9.20
C LEU A 33 -13.42 16.97 -10.15
N GLY A 34 -14.25 16.50 -11.11
CA GLY A 34 -15.07 17.38 -11.97
C GLY A 34 -16.00 18.27 -11.16
N ASP A 35 -16.56 17.75 -10.06
CA ASP A 35 -17.42 18.47 -9.15
C ASP A 35 -16.64 19.31 -8.11
N HIS A 36 -15.44 18.83 -7.69
CA HIS A 36 -14.60 19.41 -6.63
C HIS A 36 -13.11 19.30 -6.96
N PRO A 37 -12.58 20.15 -7.86
CA PRO A 37 -11.22 20.02 -8.38
C PRO A 37 -10.10 20.27 -7.34
N SER A 38 -10.43 20.81 -6.18
CA SER A 38 -9.47 21.19 -5.13
C SER A 38 -9.55 20.29 -3.89
N ASP A 39 -9.78 18.98 -4.06
CA ASP A 39 -9.81 18.01 -2.95
C ASP A 39 -8.53 17.16 -2.94
N ALA A 40 -7.68 17.40 -1.92
CA ALA A 40 -6.40 16.71 -1.77
C ALA A 40 -6.57 15.20 -1.53
N ALA A 41 -7.62 14.79 -0.82
CA ALA A 41 -7.87 13.37 -0.54
C ALA A 41 -8.28 12.63 -1.82
N VAL A 42 -9.12 13.26 -2.66
CA VAL A 42 -9.50 12.69 -3.97
C VAL A 42 -8.30 12.60 -4.90
N GLN A 43 -7.43 13.62 -4.94
CA GLN A 43 -6.19 13.56 -5.73
C GLN A 43 -5.22 12.48 -5.21
N THR A 44 -5.12 12.29 -3.89
CA THR A 44 -4.33 11.21 -3.30
C THR A 44 -4.86 9.84 -3.73
N ALA A 45 -6.16 9.62 -3.60
CA ALA A 45 -6.79 8.36 -4.03
C ALA A 45 -6.65 8.11 -5.53
N ARG A 46 -6.71 9.18 -6.35
CA ARG A 46 -6.46 9.12 -7.79
C ARG A 46 -5.03 8.69 -8.10
N GLY A 47 -4.06 9.26 -7.40
CA GLY A 47 -2.65 8.86 -7.50
C GLY A 47 -2.48 7.37 -7.20
N TRP A 48 -3.10 6.88 -6.12
CA TRP A 48 -3.05 5.49 -5.72
C TRP A 48 -3.70 4.54 -6.75
N ALA A 49 -4.86 4.87 -7.29
CA ALA A 49 -5.50 4.09 -8.36
C ALA A 49 -4.61 4.00 -9.61
N LEU A 50 -4.05 5.13 -10.05
CA LEU A 50 -3.15 5.20 -11.21
C LEU A 50 -1.87 4.37 -10.99
N GLU A 51 -1.28 4.43 -9.80
CA GLU A 51 -0.10 3.64 -9.45
C GLU A 51 -0.36 2.13 -9.57
N ASN A 52 -1.54 1.68 -9.16
CA ASN A 52 -1.92 0.26 -9.16
C ASN A 52 -2.47 -0.25 -10.51
N ILE A 53 -2.88 0.62 -11.42
CA ILE A 53 -3.20 0.24 -12.81
C ILE A 53 -1.97 -0.30 -13.54
N GLY A 54 -0.79 0.27 -13.28
CA GLY A 54 0.46 -0.26 -13.81
C GLY A 54 1.51 0.79 -14.12
N SER A 55 2.71 0.31 -14.46
CA SER A 55 3.90 1.16 -14.62
C SER A 55 3.77 2.25 -15.70
N GLN A 56 2.92 2.04 -16.72
CA GLN A 56 2.63 3.02 -17.77
C GLN A 56 1.88 4.25 -17.26
N ARG A 57 1.21 4.15 -16.09
CA ARG A 57 0.45 5.25 -15.47
C ARG A 57 1.21 5.97 -14.35
N LEU A 58 2.45 5.55 -14.03
CA LEU A 58 3.27 6.19 -13.00
C LEU A 58 3.50 7.69 -13.21
N PRO A 59 3.72 8.22 -14.43
CA PRO A 59 3.81 9.67 -14.61
C PRO A 59 2.55 10.41 -14.20
N GLU A 60 1.37 9.85 -14.52
CA GLU A 60 0.08 10.45 -14.13
C GLU A 60 -0.18 10.33 -12.63
N ALA A 61 0.21 9.21 -12.01
CA ALA A 61 0.15 9.02 -10.56
C ALA A 61 1.02 10.08 -9.84
N ARG A 62 2.24 10.32 -10.35
CA ARG A 62 3.12 11.36 -9.82
C ARG A 62 2.46 12.74 -9.84
N GLU A 63 1.84 13.12 -10.96
CA GLU A 63 1.15 14.42 -11.07
C GLU A 63 -0.01 14.52 -10.08
N ALA A 64 -0.83 13.46 -9.93
CA ALA A 64 -1.94 13.46 -8.98
C ALA A 64 -1.47 13.65 -7.53
N TYR A 65 -0.38 12.97 -7.12
CA TYR A 65 0.20 13.18 -5.79
C TYR A 65 0.81 14.58 -5.61
N LEU A 66 1.44 15.14 -6.64
CA LEU A 66 1.93 16.51 -6.58
C LEU A 66 0.81 17.55 -6.48
N GLU A 67 -0.32 17.33 -7.18
CA GLU A 67 -1.52 18.15 -7.04
C GLU A 67 -2.10 18.04 -5.63
N ALA A 68 -2.18 16.82 -5.06
CA ALA A 68 -2.61 16.62 -3.68
C ALA A 68 -1.72 17.41 -2.69
N LEU A 69 -0.40 17.34 -2.84
CA LEU A 69 0.54 18.06 -1.98
C LEU A 69 0.54 19.58 -2.22
N GLY A 70 0.17 20.02 -3.41
CA GLY A 70 -0.07 21.44 -3.69
C GLY A 70 -1.30 22.00 -2.95
N LEU A 71 -2.31 21.15 -2.75
CA LEU A 71 -3.53 21.48 -2.02
C LEU A 71 -3.35 21.33 -0.50
N ASP A 72 -2.69 20.26 -0.06
CA ASP A 72 -2.36 19.98 1.34
C ASP A 72 -0.92 19.45 1.48
N PRO A 73 0.06 20.32 1.79
CA PRO A 73 1.44 19.91 1.98
C PRO A 73 1.66 18.94 3.17
N SER A 74 0.67 18.81 4.06
CA SER A 74 0.73 17.90 5.21
C SER A 74 0.11 16.53 4.95
N ALA A 75 -0.38 16.26 3.74
CA ALA A 75 -1.00 15.00 3.33
C ALA A 75 0.04 13.86 3.29
N LEU A 76 0.21 13.16 4.41
CA LEU A 76 1.24 12.11 4.55
C LEU A 76 1.02 10.94 3.59
N TRP A 77 -0.23 10.57 3.31
CA TRP A 77 -0.57 9.54 2.30
C TRP A 77 -0.14 9.94 0.89
N ALA A 78 -0.25 11.23 0.54
CA ALA A 78 0.24 11.72 -0.75
C ALA A 78 1.79 11.73 -0.82
N LYS A 79 2.47 12.07 0.28
CA LYS A 79 3.94 11.99 0.37
C LYS A 79 4.43 10.56 0.21
N GLU A 80 3.78 9.62 0.88
CA GLU A 80 4.13 8.20 0.80
C GLU A 80 3.91 7.65 -0.62
N GLY A 81 2.71 7.86 -1.21
CA GLY A 81 2.42 7.43 -2.57
C GLY A 81 3.37 8.04 -3.60
N LEU A 82 3.69 9.35 -3.46
CA LEU A 82 4.71 9.99 -4.30
C LEU A 82 6.08 9.31 -4.14
N SER A 83 6.46 8.91 -2.93
CA SER A 83 7.73 8.21 -2.70
C SER A 83 7.78 6.86 -3.42
N ASN A 84 6.69 6.09 -3.40
CA ASN A 84 6.60 4.82 -4.13
C ASN A 84 6.72 5.01 -5.64
N VAL A 85 5.98 5.98 -6.19
CA VAL A 85 6.05 6.31 -7.62
C VAL A 85 7.45 6.77 -8.02
N LEU A 86 8.08 7.66 -7.25
CA LEU A 86 9.45 8.14 -7.51
C LEU A 86 10.45 6.99 -7.51
N ARG A 87 10.36 6.06 -6.56
CA ARG A 87 11.23 4.89 -6.49
C ARG A 87 11.10 4.02 -7.74
N ARG A 88 9.87 3.72 -8.17
CA ARG A 88 9.57 2.96 -9.39
C ARG A 88 10.02 3.66 -10.67
N LEU A 89 10.09 5.00 -10.67
CA LEU A 89 10.67 5.82 -11.74
C LEU A 89 12.20 5.96 -11.66
N GLY A 90 12.85 5.40 -10.62
CA GLY A 90 14.31 5.44 -10.43
C GLY A 90 14.83 6.64 -9.63
N HIS A 91 13.97 7.51 -9.12
CA HIS A 91 14.31 8.69 -8.30
C HIS A 91 14.43 8.31 -6.81
N VAL A 92 15.33 7.38 -6.50
CA VAL A 92 15.42 6.72 -5.18
C VAL A 92 15.75 7.71 -4.04
N GLU A 93 16.65 8.66 -4.27
CA GLU A 93 17.03 9.64 -3.27
C GLU A 93 15.88 10.57 -2.89
N GLU A 94 15.09 11.03 -3.86
CA GLU A 94 13.91 11.86 -3.62
C GLU A 94 12.85 11.07 -2.87
N ALA A 95 12.61 9.82 -3.27
CA ALA A 95 11.71 8.90 -2.56
C ALA A 95 12.12 8.71 -1.09
N ASN A 96 13.42 8.49 -0.83
CA ASN A 96 13.95 8.31 0.52
C ASN A 96 13.79 9.57 1.39
N LEU A 97 13.88 10.77 0.81
CA LEU A 97 13.62 12.03 1.54
C LEU A 97 12.16 12.09 2.00
N LEU A 98 11.22 11.83 1.09
CA LEU A 98 9.79 11.79 1.44
C LEU A 98 9.47 10.75 2.52
N CYS A 99 10.05 9.54 2.42
CA CYS A 99 9.89 8.53 3.47
C CYS A 99 10.38 9.03 4.84
N ARG A 100 11.50 9.75 4.91
CA ARG A 100 11.99 10.33 6.17
C ARG A 100 11.03 11.38 6.73
N GLU A 101 10.48 12.25 5.88
CA GLU A 101 9.47 13.22 6.29
C GLU A 101 8.21 12.54 6.84
N VAL A 102 7.72 11.50 6.16
CA VAL A 102 6.56 10.71 6.61
C VAL A 102 6.84 10.07 7.97
N ILE A 103 8.02 9.48 8.18
CA ILE A 103 8.39 8.87 9.47
C ILE A 103 8.44 9.93 10.57
N GLU A 104 9.08 11.07 10.32
CA GLU A 104 9.24 12.12 11.33
C GLU A 104 7.88 12.71 11.73
N GLU A 105 7.07 13.09 10.76
CA GLU A 105 5.78 13.74 11.02
C GLU A 105 4.73 12.74 11.50
N GLY A 106 4.64 11.56 10.87
CA GLY A 106 3.67 10.51 11.24
C GLY A 106 3.90 10.00 12.66
N THR A 107 5.16 9.81 13.07
CA THR A 107 5.48 9.35 14.44
C THR A 107 4.99 10.35 15.49
N ARG A 108 5.05 11.65 15.24
CA ARG A 108 4.54 12.67 16.16
C ARG A 108 3.02 12.63 16.32
N ARG A 109 2.29 12.03 15.38
CA ARG A 109 0.83 12.01 15.31
C ARG A 109 0.21 10.67 15.70
N PHE A 110 0.98 9.66 16.09
CA PHE A 110 0.50 8.31 16.43
C PHE A 110 -0.58 8.26 17.52
N ASP A 111 -0.56 9.21 18.45
CA ASP A 111 -1.54 9.26 19.55
C ASP A 111 -2.92 9.78 19.09
N VAL A 112 -2.98 10.40 17.92
CA VAL A 112 -4.20 11.03 17.36
C VAL A 112 -4.70 10.25 16.15
N GLU A 113 -3.79 9.70 15.35
CA GLU A 113 -4.05 9.04 14.06
C GLU A 113 -3.34 7.68 14.05
N GLU A 114 -4.06 6.65 14.47
CA GLU A 114 -3.49 5.29 14.63
C GLU A 114 -3.11 4.63 13.29
N ASP A 115 -3.81 4.98 12.21
CA ASP A 115 -3.58 4.51 10.84
C ASP A 115 -2.22 4.97 10.26
N LEU A 116 -1.65 6.06 10.78
CA LEU A 116 -0.31 6.50 10.37
C LEU A 116 0.80 5.49 10.70
N ARG A 117 0.54 4.50 11.55
CA ARG A 117 1.52 3.43 11.82
C ARG A 117 1.75 2.52 10.62
N GLU A 118 0.74 2.28 9.79
CA GLU A 118 0.91 1.60 8.51
C GLU A 118 1.89 2.37 7.63
N LEU A 119 1.60 3.63 7.41
CA LEU A 119 2.37 4.53 6.57
C LEU A 119 3.84 4.65 7.01
N VAL A 120 4.05 4.89 8.32
CA VAL A 120 5.39 5.00 8.90
C VAL A 120 6.13 3.67 8.82
N GLY A 121 5.46 2.56 9.13
CA GLY A 121 6.05 1.22 9.05
C GLY A 121 6.45 0.85 7.63
N TRP A 122 5.64 1.20 6.65
CA TRP A 122 5.98 1.03 5.23
C TRP A 122 7.20 1.87 4.84
N CYS A 123 7.23 3.18 5.18
CA CYS A 123 8.38 4.03 4.91
C CYS A 123 9.66 3.54 5.60
N GLN A 124 9.57 3.00 6.83
CA GLN A 124 10.70 2.37 7.51
C GLN A 124 11.23 1.16 6.73
N LEU A 125 10.32 0.29 6.24
CA LEU A 125 10.69 -0.86 5.40
C LEU A 125 11.40 -0.42 4.11
N ARG A 126 10.88 0.61 3.44
CA ARG A 126 11.47 1.17 2.20
C ARG A 126 12.86 1.76 2.43
N LEU A 127 13.16 2.25 3.62
CA LEU A 127 14.50 2.72 4.02
C LEU A 127 15.42 1.62 4.54
N GLY A 128 14.95 0.36 4.61
CA GLY A 128 15.70 -0.77 5.14
C GLY A 128 15.77 -0.82 6.68
N LEU A 129 14.97 0.00 7.37
CA LEU A 129 14.83 0.02 8.83
C LEU A 129 13.88 -1.12 9.27
N ASN A 130 14.29 -2.37 9.00
CA ASN A 130 13.38 -3.51 9.09
C ASN A 130 12.91 -3.80 10.53
N ASP A 131 13.77 -3.63 11.53
CA ASP A 131 13.41 -3.86 12.94
C ASP A 131 12.41 -2.83 13.43
N GLU A 132 12.58 -1.56 13.04
CA GLU A 132 11.65 -0.47 13.33
C GLU A 132 10.30 -0.72 12.62
N ALA A 133 10.32 -1.12 11.35
CA ALA A 133 9.12 -1.48 10.59
C ALA A 133 8.35 -2.62 11.27
N VAL A 134 9.04 -3.70 11.68
CA VAL A 134 8.42 -4.82 12.40
C VAL A 134 7.78 -4.35 13.71
N ASN A 135 8.43 -3.47 14.46
CA ASN A 135 7.88 -2.93 15.70
C ASN A 135 6.64 -2.06 15.44
N THR A 136 6.72 -1.12 14.50
CA THR A 136 5.64 -0.17 14.17
C THR A 136 4.41 -0.88 13.63
N LEU A 137 4.58 -1.76 12.63
CA LEU A 137 3.50 -2.55 12.02
C LEU A 137 2.93 -3.58 12.99
N GLY A 138 3.78 -4.15 13.84
CA GLY A 138 3.35 -5.04 14.93
C GLY A 138 2.47 -4.35 15.96
N VAL A 139 2.70 -3.05 16.25
CA VAL A 139 1.79 -2.24 17.08
C VAL A 139 0.47 -2.01 16.36
N ALA A 140 0.48 -1.61 15.09
CA ALA A 140 -0.71 -1.40 14.29
C ALA A 140 -1.63 -2.64 14.30
N LEU A 141 -1.07 -3.83 14.10
CA LEU A 141 -1.83 -5.09 14.14
C LEU A 141 -2.35 -5.48 15.53
N ARG A 142 -1.74 -4.99 16.61
CA ARG A 142 -2.30 -5.19 17.96
C ARG A 142 -3.49 -4.26 18.23
N LEU A 143 -3.53 -3.10 17.61
CA LEU A 143 -4.66 -2.16 17.71
C LEU A 143 -5.85 -2.66 16.88
N ASP A 144 -5.62 -3.03 15.63
CA ASP A 144 -6.63 -3.71 14.80
C ASP A 144 -6.01 -4.88 14.01
N GLY A 145 -6.20 -6.08 14.51
CA GLY A 145 -5.71 -7.31 13.87
C GLY A 145 -6.37 -7.64 12.53
N ARG A 146 -7.39 -6.88 12.10
CA ARG A 146 -8.11 -7.07 10.83
C ARG A 146 -7.43 -6.38 9.65
N TRP A 147 -6.44 -5.55 9.88
CA TRP A 147 -5.70 -4.83 8.83
C TRP A 147 -4.80 -5.79 8.04
N THR A 148 -5.36 -6.33 6.97
CA THR A 148 -4.68 -7.37 6.18
C THR A 148 -3.49 -6.81 5.40
N ALA A 149 -3.58 -5.59 4.85
CA ALA A 149 -2.47 -4.93 4.17
C ALA A 149 -1.27 -4.79 5.14
N VAL A 150 -1.49 -4.21 6.32
CA VAL A 150 -0.47 -4.08 7.37
C VAL A 150 0.15 -5.43 7.75
N ARG A 151 -0.60 -6.52 7.69
CA ARG A 151 -0.05 -7.86 7.95
C ARG A 151 0.92 -8.31 6.85
N PHE A 152 0.63 -8.01 5.59
CA PHE A 152 1.56 -8.29 4.50
C PHE A 152 2.81 -7.43 4.57
N ASP A 153 2.67 -6.15 4.94
CA ASP A 153 3.82 -5.26 5.17
C ASP A 153 4.71 -5.76 6.31
N LEU A 154 4.10 -6.18 7.43
CA LEU A 154 4.83 -6.82 8.53
C LEU A 154 5.55 -8.09 8.07
N ALA A 155 4.88 -8.92 7.28
CA ALA A 155 5.47 -10.15 6.75
C ALA A 155 6.67 -9.84 5.83
N LEU A 156 6.57 -8.81 4.99
CA LEU A 156 7.65 -8.36 4.14
C LEU A 156 8.81 -7.78 4.96
N ALA A 157 8.52 -6.97 5.99
CA ALA A 157 9.54 -6.44 6.91
C ALA A 157 10.29 -7.56 7.64
N LEU A 158 9.59 -8.57 8.14
CA LEU A 158 10.18 -9.77 8.73
C LEU A 158 11.07 -10.53 7.74
N LEU A 159 10.61 -10.70 6.50
CA LEU A 159 11.37 -11.39 5.44
C LEU A 159 12.67 -10.64 5.13
N CYS A 160 12.59 -9.32 4.97
CA CYS A 160 13.74 -8.45 4.68
C CYS A 160 14.69 -8.36 5.88
N GLY A 161 14.16 -8.38 7.12
CA GLY A 161 14.93 -8.38 8.37
C GLY A 161 15.55 -9.73 8.72
N GLY A 162 15.23 -10.81 7.98
CA GLY A 162 15.83 -12.14 8.15
C GLY A 162 15.01 -13.11 9.00
N ASP A 163 13.91 -12.70 9.63
CA ASP A 163 12.98 -13.61 10.35
C ASP A 163 12.03 -14.29 9.36
N ARG A 164 12.60 -15.13 8.53
CA ARG A 164 11.93 -15.78 7.40
C ARG A 164 10.82 -16.72 7.83
N VAL A 165 10.97 -17.34 8.99
CA VAL A 165 9.96 -18.29 9.52
C VAL A 165 8.69 -17.54 9.90
N ARG A 166 8.81 -16.45 10.64
CA ARG A 166 7.66 -15.61 10.99
C ARG A 166 7.06 -14.94 9.75
N ALA A 167 7.88 -14.52 8.79
CA ALA A 167 7.39 -13.96 7.53
C ALA A 167 6.42 -14.94 6.82
N VAL A 168 6.80 -16.21 6.66
CA VAL A 168 5.92 -17.23 6.04
C VAL A 168 4.59 -17.35 6.80
N VAL A 169 4.65 -17.38 8.11
CA VAL A 169 3.44 -17.48 8.96
C VAL A 169 2.52 -16.28 8.77
N GLU A 170 3.08 -15.05 8.75
CA GLU A 170 2.26 -13.85 8.60
C GLU A 170 1.67 -13.74 7.17
N TYR A 171 2.38 -14.13 6.11
CA TYR A 171 1.82 -14.24 4.76
C TYR A 171 0.63 -15.24 4.71
N GLN A 172 0.78 -16.42 5.32
CA GLN A 172 -0.32 -17.40 5.39
C GLN A 172 -1.53 -16.87 6.15
N ARG A 173 -1.31 -16.20 7.28
CA ARG A 173 -2.39 -15.56 8.06
C ARG A 173 -3.08 -14.46 7.28
N GLY A 174 -2.33 -13.63 6.54
CA GLY A 174 -2.88 -12.58 5.70
C GLY A 174 -3.81 -13.15 4.62
N ILE A 175 -3.39 -14.19 3.92
CA ILE A 175 -4.22 -14.87 2.91
C ILE A 175 -5.49 -15.44 3.55
N HIS A 176 -5.36 -16.21 4.63
CA HIS A 176 -6.53 -16.79 5.31
C HIS A 176 -7.51 -15.73 5.81
N GLN A 177 -7.01 -14.59 6.25
CA GLN A 177 -7.82 -13.47 6.72
C GLN A 177 -8.59 -12.80 5.57
N THR A 178 -7.97 -12.68 4.39
CA THR A 178 -8.62 -12.12 3.19
C THR A 178 -9.65 -13.06 2.57
N GLU A 179 -9.48 -14.37 2.66
CA GLU A 179 -10.46 -15.36 2.17
C GLU A 179 -11.86 -15.14 2.77
N ASN A 180 -11.91 -14.66 4.01
CA ASN A 180 -13.17 -14.34 4.69
C ASN A 180 -13.81 -13.01 4.22
N GLY A 181 -13.08 -12.17 3.48
CA GLY A 181 -13.53 -10.86 2.98
C GLY A 181 -14.13 -10.85 1.58
N GLY A 182 -14.19 -12.01 0.91
CA GLY A 182 -14.68 -12.15 -0.46
C GLY A 182 -13.55 -12.19 -1.50
N ILE A 183 -13.88 -12.74 -2.67
CA ILE A 183 -12.89 -13.12 -3.69
C ILE A 183 -12.23 -11.91 -4.37
N GLU A 184 -12.97 -10.81 -4.54
CA GLU A 184 -12.47 -9.59 -5.19
C GLU A 184 -11.47 -8.87 -4.28
N ARG A 185 -11.81 -8.70 -3.00
CA ARG A 185 -10.88 -8.16 -2.01
C ARG A 185 -9.62 -9.01 -1.87
N LEU A 186 -9.78 -10.34 -1.88
CA LEU A 186 -8.63 -11.26 -1.88
C LEU A 186 -7.70 -10.98 -3.06
N ARG A 187 -8.24 -10.81 -4.27
CA ARG A 187 -7.44 -10.52 -5.48
C ARG A 187 -6.68 -9.22 -5.36
N GLY A 188 -7.35 -8.13 -4.94
CA GLY A 188 -6.72 -6.80 -4.81
C GLY A 188 -5.56 -6.83 -3.83
N VAL A 189 -5.81 -7.23 -2.60
CA VAL A 189 -4.81 -7.20 -1.52
C VAL A 189 -3.66 -8.17 -1.77
N VAL A 190 -3.93 -9.39 -2.27
CA VAL A 190 -2.86 -10.37 -2.57
C VAL A 190 -2.04 -9.95 -3.78
N ARG A 191 -2.62 -9.24 -4.76
CA ARG A 191 -1.86 -8.69 -5.89
C ARG A 191 -0.84 -7.65 -5.41
N VAL A 192 -1.28 -6.67 -4.62
CA VAL A 192 -0.38 -5.65 -4.05
C VAL A 192 0.73 -6.33 -3.25
N ALA A 193 0.41 -7.26 -2.36
CA ALA A 193 1.41 -7.99 -1.59
C ALA A 193 2.41 -8.79 -2.45
N LEU A 194 1.99 -9.30 -3.60
CA LEU A 194 2.88 -9.96 -4.55
C LEU A 194 3.79 -8.96 -5.26
N ASP A 195 3.25 -7.82 -5.69
CA ASP A 195 4.01 -6.78 -6.40
C ASP A 195 5.09 -6.19 -5.47
N ASP A 196 4.76 -5.91 -4.22
CA ASP A 196 5.70 -5.44 -3.19
C ASP A 196 6.80 -6.47 -2.89
N LEU A 197 6.42 -7.75 -2.81
CA LEU A 197 7.38 -8.84 -2.66
C LEU A 197 8.33 -8.91 -3.86
N GLU A 198 7.83 -8.87 -5.08
CA GLU A 198 8.64 -8.94 -6.30
C GLU A 198 9.61 -7.76 -6.39
N GLU A 199 9.18 -6.56 -6.04
CA GLU A 199 10.04 -5.38 -5.98
C GLU A 199 11.15 -5.56 -4.94
N ALA A 200 10.81 -5.97 -3.71
CA ALA A 200 11.79 -6.20 -2.66
C ALA A 200 12.81 -7.30 -3.00
N LEU A 201 12.37 -8.35 -3.70
CA LEU A 201 13.23 -9.43 -4.17
C LEU A 201 14.12 -9.00 -5.33
N GLY A 202 13.65 -8.12 -6.21
CA GLY A 202 14.45 -7.52 -7.29
C GLY A 202 15.64 -6.73 -6.75
N GLU A 203 15.45 -6.01 -5.65
CA GLU A 203 16.53 -5.28 -4.96
C GLU A 203 17.49 -6.18 -4.16
N ARG A 204 17.09 -7.42 -3.83
CA ARG A 204 17.80 -8.33 -2.92
C ARG A 204 17.97 -9.74 -3.51
N PRO A 205 18.89 -9.96 -4.48
CA PRO A 205 19.04 -11.26 -5.17
C PRO A 205 19.31 -12.44 -4.23
N ALA A 206 20.05 -12.23 -3.15
CA ALA A 206 20.32 -13.29 -2.16
C ALA A 206 19.06 -13.69 -1.38
N LEU A 207 18.16 -12.76 -1.12
CA LEU A 207 16.85 -13.04 -0.52
C LEU A 207 15.94 -13.76 -1.51
N ALA A 208 15.92 -13.33 -2.77
CA ALA A 208 15.14 -13.94 -3.84
C ALA A 208 15.45 -15.43 -4.06
N ALA A 209 16.70 -15.84 -3.82
CA ALA A 209 17.14 -17.23 -3.91
C ALA A 209 16.79 -18.08 -2.66
N SER A 210 16.25 -17.49 -1.60
CA SER A 210 15.89 -18.22 -0.38
C SER A 210 14.65 -19.09 -0.59
N ARG A 211 14.62 -20.25 0.10
CA ARG A 211 13.49 -21.19 0.04
C ARG A 211 12.18 -20.54 0.50
N GLU A 212 12.26 -19.73 1.54
CA GLU A 212 11.11 -19.07 2.13
C GLU A 212 10.53 -18.01 1.19
N ALA A 213 11.35 -17.17 0.56
CA ALA A 213 10.89 -16.20 -0.43
C ALA A 213 10.24 -16.88 -1.64
N MET A 214 10.83 -17.97 -2.14
CA MET A 214 10.23 -18.77 -3.22
C MET A 214 8.90 -19.39 -2.80
N SER A 215 8.80 -19.88 -1.57
CA SER A 215 7.56 -20.46 -1.03
C SER A 215 6.46 -19.40 -0.91
N ILE A 216 6.77 -18.22 -0.37
CA ILE A 216 5.83 -17.09 -0.24
C ILE A 216 5.33 -16.65 -1.62
N ARG A 217 6.26 -16.45 -2.57
CA ARG A 217 5.94 -16.10 -3.97
C ARG A 217 4.99 -17.12 -4.59
N GLY A 218 5.29 -18.42 -4.44
CA GLY A 218 4.45 -19.51 -4.92
C GLY A 218 3.06 -19.50 -4.30
N LEU A 219 2.97 -19.25 -3.00
CA LEU A 219 1.72 -19.16 -2.26
C LEU A 219 0.85 -18.01 -2.76
N LEU A 220 1.38 -16.79 -2.88
CA LEU A 220 0.63 -15.63 -3.37
C LEU A 220 0.13 -15.84 -4.80
N ARG A 221 1.00 -16.34 -5.69
CA ARG A 221 0.63 -16.64 -7.09
C ARG A 221 -0.45 -17.71 -7.19
N SER A 222 -0.36 -18.78 -6.41
CA SER A 222 -1.39 -19.85 -6.42
C SER A 222 -2.73 -19.35 -5.89
N THR A 223 -2.74 -18.47 -4.89
CA THR A 223 -3.94 -17.83 -4.37
C THR A 223 -4.63 -16.98 -5.44
N LEU A 224 -3.87 -16.17 -6.17
CA LEU A 224 -4.41 -15.38 -7.29
C LEU A 224 -4.98 -16.25 -8.41
N LEU A 225 -4.30 -17.34 -8.79
CA LEU A 225 -4.78 -18.27 -9.82
C LEU A 225 -6.05 -19.02 -9.38
N ALA A 226 -6.14 -19.41 -8.12
CA ALA A 226 -7.34 -20.08 -7.57
C ALA A 226 -8.53 -19.12 -7.58
N SER A 227 -8.33 -17.88 -7.14
CA SER A 227 -9.38 -16.86 -7.14
C SER A 227 -9.89 -16.50 -8.54
N SER A 228 -9.04 -16.58 -9.58
CA SER A 228 -9.41 -16.29 -10.97
C SER A 228 -10.30 -17.36 -11.61
N LYS A 229 -10.34 -18.57 -11.06
CA LYS A 229 -11.18 -19.69 -11.55
C LYS A 229 -12.54 -19.77 -10.88
N ALA A 230 -12.73 -19.07 -9.78
CA ALA A 230 -13.93 -19.13 -8.97
C ALA A 230 -14.92 -17.97 -9.22
N GLY A 231 -14.58 -17.04 -10.08
CA GLY A 231 -15.43 -15.96 -10.59
C GLY A 231 -15.54 -16.02 -12.11
#